data_62b2cb2626fe7263a549d397a2ff4a7f
#
_entry.id   62b2cb2626fe7263a549d397a2ff4a7f
#
_cell.length_a   1.000
_cell.length_b   1.000
_cell.length_c   1.000
_cell.angle_alpha   90.00
_cell.angle_beta   90.00
_cell.angle_gamma   90.00
#
_symmetry.space_group_name_H-M   'P 1'
#
loop_
_entity.id
_entity.type
_entity.pdbx_description
1 polymer ?
#
loop_
_entity_poly.entity_id
_entity_poly.type
_entity_poly.pdbx_seq_one_letter_code
_entity_poly.pdbx_strand_id
1 'polypeptide(L)'
;MSRNNRLSSLEETLLQLLSIHPEKKIHQNEFQETLEMYSKKEYKRLQKALTSLSNKQRVRIHQGWVRLNRDHSALEGRIEFNQRGTGFVIVEGLDEDLRVHASDAGLALAGDRVAVKVLKSKKQARNPKAKVVDVLERGSSFYVGTLRKTESDTYLIESDRKSANVDFYVKKEDLNGAQEGEKVTFNLENWVHRQALPQAKILSRLGKSGTNDANMLSILAENGLIADFPSQVEAEADAIPLTIEQSVIDQRIDFRNKTVFTIDPVDAKDFDDALSIDVFDNGITEVGIHIADVGHFVQENSELDNEAFLRANSVYLVDRVIPMLPEKLSNELCSL
;
A
#
# COMPACT_ATOMS: atom_id res chain seq x y z
N MET A 1 -13.60 -33.86 6.87
CA MET A 1 -13.79 -32.49 7.39
C MET A 1 -15.05 -32.45 8.23
N SER A 2 -14.98 -32.09 9.50
CA SER A 2 -16.10 -32.12 10.43
C SER A 2 -17.16 -31.05 10.06
N ARG A 3 -18.42 -31.27 10.46
CA ARG A 3 -19.56 -30.35 10.20
C ARG A 3 -19.31 -28.92 10.71
N ASN A 4 -18.53 -28.76 11.76
CA ASN A 4 -18.19 -27.44 12.35
C ASN A 4 -17.22 -26.63 11.48
N ASN A 5 -16.22 -27.26 10.84
CA ASN A 5 -15.29 -26.56 9.96
C ASN A 5 -15.93 -25.97 8.71
N ARG A 6 -16.99 -26.60 8.20
CA ARG A 6 -17.73 -26.12 7.00
C ARG A 6 -18.68 -24.96 7.31
N LEU A 7 -19.12 -24.80 8.57
CA LEU A 7 -19.98 -23.70 8.98
C LEU A 7 -19.13 -22.43 9.21
N SER A 8 -17.97 -22.55 9.85
CA SER A 8 -17.05 -21.42 10.07
C SER A 8 -16.54 -20.83 8.75
N SER A 9 -16.19 -21.65 7.79
CA SER A 9 -15.80 -21.22 6.45
C SER A 9 -16.88 -20.42 5.72
N LEU A 10 -18.16 -20.83 5.83
CA LEU A 10 -19.28 -20.09 5.22
C LEU A 10 -19.55 -18.77 5.95
N GLU A 11 -19.42 -18.73 7.27
CA GLU A 11 -19.55 -17.51 8.07
C GLU A 11 -18.48 -16.47 7.67
N GLU A 12 -17.24 -16.90 7.46
CA GLU A 12 -16.13 -16.05 7.00
C GLU A 12 -16.41 -15.49 5.62
N THR A 13 -16.85 -16.32 4.67
CA THR A 13 -17.23 -15.89 3.32
C THR A 13 -18.34 -14.84 3.34
N LEU A 14 -19.39 -15.05 4.17
CA LEU A 14 -20.48 -14.11 4.31
C LEU A 14 -20.03 -12.76 4.89
N LEU A 15 -19.12 -12.78 5.88
CA LEU A 15 -18.55 -11.56 6.43
C LEU A 15 -17.67 -10.84 5.40
N GLN A 16 -16.90 -11.55 4.59
CA GLN A 16 -16.12 -10.97 3.51
C GLN A 16 -17.01 -10.26 2.48
N LEU A 17 -18.08 -10.92 2.01
CA LEU A 17 -19.03 -10.31 1.07
C LEU A 17 -19.68 -9.04 1.64
N LEU A 18 -20.04 -9.06 2.93
CA LEU A 18 -20.57 -7.88 3.61
C LEU A 18 -19.54 -6.78 3.83
N SER A 19 -18.25 -7.11 3.90
CA SER A 19 -17.17 -6.15 4.12
C SER A 19 -16.74 -5.41 2.84
N ILE A 20 -17.04 -5.95 1.66
CA ILE A 20 -16.79 -5.26 0.37
C ILE A 20 -17.60 -3.95 0.28
N HIS A 21 -18.83 -3.95 0.78
CA HIS A 21 -19.69 -2.77 0.84
C HIS A 21 -20.33 -2.65 2.22
N PRO A 22 -19.56 -2.27 3.25
CA PRO A 22 -19.98 -2.38 4.65
C PRO A 22 -21.16 -1.47 5.02
N GLU A 23 -21.46 -0.45 4.22
CA GLU A 23 -22.62 0.44 4.37
C GLU A 23 -23.90 -0.14 3.75
N LYS A 24 -23.78 -1.11 2.83
CA LYS A 24 -24.92 -1.70 2.13
C LYS A 24 -25.58 -2.80 2.97
N LYS A 25 -26.86 -2.97 2.73
CA LYS A 25 -27.61 -4.15 3.15
C LYS A 25 -27.64 -5.11 1.97
N ILE A 26 -27.31 -6.37 2.19
CA ILE A 26 -27.40 -7.43 1.18
C ILE A 26 -28.60 -8.29 1.53
N HIS A 27 -29.48 -8.55 0.56
CA HIS A 27 -30.61 -9.45 0.80
C HIS A 27 -30.10 -10.90 0.79
N GLN A 28 -30.69 -11.75 1.65
CA GLN A 28 -30.24 -13.16 1.75
C GLN A 28 -30.34 -13.94 0.43
N ASN A 29 -31.20 -13.52 -0.51
CA ASN A 29 -31.28 -14.11 -1.84
C ASN A 29 -30.04 -13.77 -2.71
N GLU A 30 -29.44 -12.59 -2.54
CA GLU A 30 -28.22 -12.21 -3.23
C GLU A 30 -27.04 -13.08 -2.78
N PHE A 31 -26.99 -13.47 -1.50
CA PHE A 31 -25.99 -14.44 -1.03
C PHE A 31 -26.20 -15.83 -1.68
N GLN A 32 -27.47 -16.22 -1.90
CA GLN A 32 -27.75 -17.48 -2.61
C GLN A 32 -27.23 -17.46 -4.05
N GLU A 33 -27.44 -16.36 -4.76
CA GLU A 33 -27.00 -16.17 -6.14
C GLU A 33 -25.46 -16.10 -6.19
N THR A 34 -24.85 -15.26 -5.36
CA THR A 34 -23.39 -15.07 -5.34
C THR A 34 -22.62 -16.32 -4.94
N LEU A 35 -23.19 -17.15 -4.05
CA LEU A 35 -22.56 -18.38 -3.56
C LEU A 35 -23.09 -19.63 -4.25
N GLU A 36 -23.91 -19.50 -5.30
CA GLU A 36 -24.51 -20.58 -6.08
C GLU A 36 -25.23 -21.65 -5.19
N MET A 37 -25.92 -21.19 -4.13
CA MET A 37 -26.53 -22.06 -3.12
C MET A 37 -28.02 -22.30 -3.38
N TYR A 38 -28.34 -23.04 -4.43
CA TYR A 38 -29.72 -23.22 -4.93
C TYR A 38 -30.49 -24.40 -4.32
N SER A 39 -29.80 -25.37 -3.71
CA SER A 39 -30.47 -26.52 -3.13
C SER A 39 -31.10 -26.20 -1.77
N LYS A 40 -32.20 -26.89 -1.43
CA LYS A 40 -32.88 -26.76 -0.11
C LYS A 40 -31.93 -27.04 1.07
N LYS A 41 -30.90 -27.87 0.88
CA LYS A 41 -29.89 -28.20 1.90
C LYS A 41 -28.90 -27.03 2.07
N GLU A 42 -28.47 -26.39 0.99
CA GLU A 42 -27.58 -25.24 0.99
C GLU A 42 -28.25 -24.01 1.58
N TYR A 43 -29.50 -23.76 1.21
CA TYR A 43 -30.29 -22.70 1.82
C TYR A 43 -30.39 -22.85 3.34
N LYS A 44 -30.65 -24.06 3.85
CA LYS A 44 -30.64 -24.33 5.30
C LYS A 44 -29.26 -24.06 5.94
N ARG A 45 -28.17 -24.31 5.21
CA ARG A 45 -26.81 -23.98 5.68
C ARG A 45 -26.59 -22.47 5.75
N LEU A 46 -26.99 -21.74 4.73
CA LEU A 46 -26.91 -20.27 4.69
C LEU A 46 -27.70 -19.68 5.87
N GLN A 47 -28.94 -20.10 6.08
CA GLN A 47 -29.77 -19.64 7.21
C GLN A 47 -29.12 -19.94 8.57
N LYS A 48 -28.52 -21.11 8.76
CA LYS A 48 -27.78 -21.44 9.99
C LYS A 48 -26.57 -20.56 10.21
N ALA A 49 -25.79 -20.29 9.14
CA ALA A 49 -24.62 -19.42 9.21
C ALA A 49 -25.01 -17.97 9.54
N LEU A 50 -26.05 -17.44 8.89
CA LEU A 50 -26.58 -16.10 9.17
C LEU A 50 -27.14 -15.98 10.60
N THR A 51 -27.87 -16.99 11.07
CA THR A 51 -28.37 -17.03 12.44
C THR A 51 -27.22 -17.08 13.45
N SER A 52 -26.19 -17.89 13.18
CA SER A 52 -25.00 -17.95 14.02
C SER A 52 -24.26 -16.61 14.09
N LEU A 53 -24.07 -15.96 12.94
CA LEU A 53 -23.46 -14.61 12.88
C LEU A 53 -24.30 -13.57 13.61
N SER A 54 -25.64 -13.65 13.53
CA SER A 54 -26.54 -12.77 14.28
C SER A 54 -26.45 -13.00 15.78
N ASN A 55 -26.42 -14.25 16.24
CA ASN A 55 -26.22 -14.60 17.65
C ASN A 55 -24.86 -14.17 18.20
N LYS A 56 -23.81 -14.21 17.34
CA LYS A 56 -22.49 -13.66 17.65
C LYS A 56 -22.42 -12.13 17.54
N GLN A 57 -23.54 -11.47 17.29
CA GLN A 57 -23.64 -10.01 17.08
C GLN A 57 -22.74 -9.46 15.96
N ARG A 58 -22.35 -10.30 14.99
CA ARG A 58 -21.52 -9.88 13.83
C ARG A 58 -22.36 -9.26 12.73
N VAL A 59 -23.64 -9.63 12.60
CA VAL A 59 -24.58 -9.08 11.63
C VAL A 59 -25.92 -8.77 12.28
N ARG A 60 -26.67 -7.82 11.68
CA ARG A 60 -28.09 -7.58 11.98
C ARG A 60 -28.93 -8.06 10.80
N ILE A 61 -29.96 -8.84 11.09
CA ILE A 61 -30.91 -9.37 10.10
C ILE A 61 -32.28 -8.76 10.37
N HIS A 62 -32.87 -8.14 9.36
CA HIS A 62 -34.21 -7.60 9.41
C HIS A 62 -34.93 -7.81 8.08
N GLN A 63 -36.06 -8.53 8.09
CA GLN A 63 -36.85 -8.83 6.89
C GLN A 63 -36.03 -9.39 5.70
N GLY A 64 -35.10 -10.29 5.97
CA GLY A 64 -34.23 -10.90 4.97
C GLY A 64 -33.04 -10.06 4.54
N TRP A 65 -32.96 -8.80 4.97
CA TRP A 65 -31.80 -7.94 4.73
C TRP A 65 -30.76 -8.15 5.85
N VAL A 66 -29.53 -8.38 5.42
CA VAL A 66 -28.38 -8.61 6.29
C VAL A 66 -27.42 -7.44 6.15
N ARG A 67 -26.95 -6.92 7.27
CA ARG A 67 -25.86 -5.91 7.31
C ARG A 67 -24.88 -6.26 8.41
N LEU A 68 -23.67 -5.79 8.30
CA LEU A 68 -22.70 -5.86 9.39
C LEU A 68 -23.27 -5.16 10.62
N ASN A 69 -23.17 -5.80 11.77
CA ASN A 69 -23.52 -5.18 13.04
C ASN A 69 -22.37 -4.30 13.50
N ARG A 70 -22.28 -3.08 12.96
CA ARG A 70 -21.38 -2.08 13.50
C ARG A 70 -21.95 -1.63 14.85
N ASP A 71 -21.15 -1.77 15.89
CA ASP A 71 -21.46 -1.13 17.16
C ASP A 71 -21.36 0.39 16.90
N HIS A 72 -22.50 1.08 16.80
CA HIS A 72 -22.55 2.53 16.58
C HIS A 72 -21.89 3.33 17.72
N SER A 73 -21.46 2.67 18.79
CA SER A 73 -20.64 3.25 19.84
C SER A 73 -19.14 3.07 19.60
N ALA A 74 -18.73 2.37 18.53
CA ALA A 74 -17.32 2.23 18.16
C ALA A 74 -16.87 3.49 17.41
N LEU A 75 -15.74 4.05 17.84
CA LEU A 75 -15.05 5.11 17.16
C LEU A 75 -14.15 4.51 16.09
N GLU A 76 -13.98 5.20 14.98
CA GLU A 76 -13.08 4.78 13.90
C GLU A 76 -11.82 5.66 13.93
N GLY A 77 -10.66 5.06 13.74
CA GLY A 77 -9.39 5.78 13.71
C GLY A 77 -8.26 4.92 13.17
N ARG A 78 -7.10 5.54 13.01
CA ARG A 78 -5.87 4.86 12.59
C ARG A 78 -5.07 4.45 13.83
N ILE A 79 -4.63 3.18 13.88
CA ILE A 79 -3.85 2.67 14.99
C ILE A 79 -2.35 2.72 14.69
N GLU A 80 -1.58 3.26 15.64
CA GLU A 80 -0.12 3.20 15.63
C GLU A 80 0.37 2.49 16.90
N PHE A 81 1.54 1.87 16.84
CA PHE A 81 2.12 1.16 17.98
C PHE A 81 3.46 1.79 18.38
N ASN A 82 3.67 1.95 19.67
CA ASN A 82 4.99 2.33 20.17
C ASN A 82 5.92 1.09 20.28
N GLN A 83 7.19 1.33 20.59
CA GLN A 83 8.22 0.27 20.74
C GLN A 83 7.88 -0.78 21.82
N ARG A 84 6.96 -0.49 22.74
CA ARG A 84 6.52 -1.41 23.80
C ARG A 84 5.26 -2.18 23.43
N GLY A 85 4.78 -2.07 22.17
CA GLY A 85 3.59 -2.74 21.69
C GLY A 85 2.26 -2.17 22.19
N THR A 86 2.28 -0.97 22.79
CA THR A 86 1.04 -0.27 23.13
C THR A 86 0.53 0.46 21.90
N GLY A 87 -0.73 0.22 21.54
CA GLY A 87 -1.41 0.90 20.43
C GLY A 87 -1.97 2.25 20.87
N PHE A 88 -1.98 3.20 19.95
CA PHE A 88 -2.65 4.49 20.04
C PHE A 88 -3.51 4.66 18.83
N VAL A 89 -4.80 4.91 19.04
CA VAL A 89 -5.73 5.12 17.92
C VAL A 89 -6.04 6.59 17.82
N ILE A 90 -5.64 7.16 16.70
CA ILE A 90 -5.89 8.55 16.33
C ILE A 90 -7.29 8.61 15.72
N VAL A 91 -8.22 9.29 16.39
CA VAL A 91 -9.60 9.46 15.95
C VAL A 91 -9.81 10.92 15.59
N GLU A 92 -10.31 11.15 14.38
CA GLU A 92 -10.60 12.52 13.94
C GLU A 92 -11.64 13.19 14.84
N GLY A 93 -11.33 14.41 15.30
CA GLY A 93 -12.19 15.19 16.19
C GLY A 93 -12.05 14.86 17.68
N LEU A 94 -11.09 14.02 18.08
CA LEU A 94 -10.69 13.86 19.47
C LEU A 94 -9.36 14.57 19.75
N ASP A 95 -9.29 15.27 20.89
CA ASP A 95 -8.06 15.96 21.30
C ASP A 95 -6.97 15.00 21.80
N GLU A 96 -7.32 13.79 22.18
CA GLU A 96 -6.42 12.79 22.73
C GLU A 96 -6.58 11.43 22.06
N ASP A 97 -5.45 10.77 21.81
CA ASP A 97 -5.41 9.42 21.23
C ASP A 97 -5.98 8.38 22.21
N LEU A 98 -6.67 7.40 21.69
CA LEU A 98 -7.17 6.29 22.46
C LEU A 98 -6.08 5.23 22.66
N ARG A 99 -5.77 4.91 23.90
CA ARG A 99 -4.76 3.92 24.24
C ARG A 99 -5.31 2.51 24.18
N VAL A 100 -4.65 1.65 23.39
CA VAL A 100 -4.99 0.23 23.22
C VAL A 100 -3.86 -0.64 23.79
N HIS A 101 -4.18 -1.49 24.78
CA HIS A 101 -3.21 -2.46 25.28
C HIS A 101 -2.95 -3.54 24.23
N ALA A 102 -1.73 -4.12 24.21
CA ALA A 102 -1.37 -5.16 23.25
C ALA A 102 -2.39 -6.32 23.17
N SER A 103 -2.95 -6.76 24.31
CA SER A 103 -4.00 -7.80 24.36
C SER A 103 -5.35 -7.38 23.76
N ASP A 104 -5.60 -6.08 23.67
CA ASP A 104 -6.85 -5.49 23.19
C ASP A 104 -6.78 -5.01 21.73
N ALA A 105 -5.58 -5.14 21.09
CA ALA A 105 -5.38 -4.71 19.71
C ALA A 105 -5.98 -5.68 18.66
N GLY A 106 -6.48 -6.84 19.07
CA GLY A 106 -7.07 -7.82 18.13
C GLY A 106 -6.07 -8.23 17.06
N LEU A 107 -6.45 -8.15 15.80
CA LEU A 107 -5.62 -8.45 14.62
C LEU A 107 -5.09 -7.17 13.94
N ALA A 108 -5.09 -6.04 14.64
CA ALA A 108 -4.62 -4.79 14.07
C ALA A 108 -3.08 -4.76 13.98
N LEU A 109 -2.60 -4.20 12.88
CA LEU A 109 -1.21 -3.85 12.61
C LEU A 109 -1.08 -2.31 12.58
N ALA A 110 0.15 -1.81 12.64
CA ALA A 110 0.41 -0.37 12.55
C ALA A 110 -0.08 0.21 11.22
N GLY A 111 -0.72 1.37 11.29
CA GLY A 111 -1.32 2.04 10.14
C GLY A 111 -2.74 1.59 9.80
N ASP A 112 -3.24 0.48 10.37
CA ASP A 112 -4.58 0.00 10.07
C ASP A 112 -5.65 1.02 10.51
N ARG A 113 -6.71 1.11 9.69
CA ARG A 113 -7.95 1.77 10.11
C ARG A 113 -8.79 0.79 10.90
N VAL A 114 -9.11 1.13 12.13
CA VAL A 114 -9.76 0.23 13.09
C VAL A 114 -11.02 0.84 13.69
N ALA A 115 -11.97 -0.01 14.02
CA ALA A 115 -13.08 0.33 14.90
C ALA A 115 -12.70 -0.01 16.34
N VAL A 116 -12.85 0.95 17.26
CA VAL A 116 -12.48 0.79 18.66
C VAL A 116 -13.62 1.14 19.60
N LYS A 117 -13.70 0.43 20.70
CA LYS A 117 -14.63 0.71 21.78
C LYS A 117 -13.87 1.26 22.98
N VAL A 118 -14.27 2.45 23.45
CA VAL A 118 -13.71 3.05 24.65
C VAL A 118 -14.14 2.24 25.87
N LEU A 119 -13.18 1.89 26.71
CA LEU A 119 -13.40 1.13 27.93
C LEU A 119 -13.74 2.10 29.09
N LYS A 120 -14.77 1.76 29.86
CA LYS A 120 -15.16 2.57 31.01
C LYS A 120 -14.00 2.65 32.01
N SER A 121 -13.52 3.85 32.30
CA SER A 121 -12.52 4.13 33.34
C SER A 121 -13.15 4.85 34.53
N LYS A 122 -12.74 4.50 35.74
CA LYS A 122 -13.20 5.18 36.98
C LYS A 122 -12.56 6.55 37.18
N LYS A 123 -11.53 6.93 36.40
CA LYS A 123 -10.84 8.23 36.45
C LYS A 123 -10.70 8.77 35.02
N GLN A 124 -10.86 10.08 34.85
CA GLN A 124 -10.43 10.81 33.68
C GLN A 124 -8.91 10.60 33.52
N ALA A 125 -8.52 9.74 32.59
CA ALA A 125 -7.14 9.43 32.32
C ALA A 125 -6.74 10.14 31.04
N ARG A 126 -5.57 10.74 31.02
CA ARG A 126 -4.90 11.14 29.79
C ARG A 126 -4.77 9.88 28.91
N ASN A 127 -5.21 9.93 27.68
CA ASN A 127 -5.36 8.79 26.74
C ASN A 127 -6.36 7.71 27.27
N PRO A 128 -7.65 7.86 27.02
CA PRO A 128 -8.66 6.88 27.40
C PRO A 128 -8.35 5.49 26.87
N LYS A 129 -8.60 4.47 27.68
CA LYS A 129 -8.38 3.07 27.24
C LYS A 129 -9.44 2.64 26.25
N ALA A 130 -8.99 1.97 25.18
CA ALA A 130 -9.88 1.40 24.17
C ALA A 130 -9.47 -0.03 23.81
N LYS A 131 -10.39 -0.74 23.17
CA LYS A 131 -10.19 -2.08 22.61
C LYS A 131 -10.57 -2.05 21.13
N VAL A 132 -9.74 -2.63 20.27
CA VAL A 132 -10.06 -2.84 18.86
C VAL A 132 -11.18 -3.90 18.79
N VAL A 133 -12.25 -3.56 18.10
CA VAL A 133 -13.38 -4.47 17.85
C VAL A 133 -13.37 -5.01 16.44
N ASP A 134 -12.78 -4.26 15.48
CA ASP A 134 -12.62 -4.69 14.10
C ASP A 134 -11.47 -3.95 13.40
N VAL A 135 -10.88 -4.57 12.37
CA VAL A 135 -9.96 -3.94 11.44
C VAL A 135 -10.78 -3.63 10.18
N LEU A 136 -10.96 -2.35 9.90
CA LEU A 136 -11.81 -1.87 8.82
C LEU A 136 -11.07 -1.88 7.48
N GLU A 137 -9.77 -1.53 7.54
CA GLU A 137 -8.90 -1.41 6.37
C GLU A 137 -7.46 -1.61 6.79
N ARG A 138 -6.68 -2.30 5.98
CA ARG A 138 -5.24 -2.45 6.19
C ARG A 138 -4.50 -1.17 5.85
N GLY A 139 -3.58 -0.77 6.72
CA GLY A 139 -2.78 0.44 6.53
C GLY A 139 -1.69 0.30 5.47
N SER A 140 -1.36 -0.94 5.09
CA SER A 140 -0.39 -1.24 4.03
C SER A 140 -0.81 -2.48 3.27
N SER A 141 -0.57 -2.48 1.95
CA SER A 141 -0.76 -3.65 1.09
C SER A 141 0.39 -4.65 1.19
N PHE A 142 1.55 -4.20 1.67
CA PHE A 142 2.73 -5.03 1.89
C PHE A 142 3.55 -4.53 3.07
N TYR A 143 4.44 -5.38 3.55
CA TYR A 143 5.32 -5.15 4.69
C TYR A 143 6.75 -5.52 4.33
N VAL A 144 7.71 -5.05 5.11
CA VAL A 144 9.14 -5.38 4.98
C VAL A 144 9.62 -6.13 6.22
N GLY A 145 10.51 -7.09 6.01
CA GLY A 145 11.12 -7.84 7.10
C GLY A 145 12.26 -8.73 6.65
N THR A 146 12.85 -9.43 7.60
CA THR A 146 13.97 -10.34 7.36
C THR A 146 13.51 -11.80 7.48
N LEU A 147 13.74 -12.58 6.43
CA LEU A 147 13.42 -14.01 6.44
C LEU A 147 14.37 -14.79 7.35
N ARG A 148 13.80 -15.56 8.23
CA ARG A 148 14.51 -16.44 9.15
C ARG A 148 14.01 -17.86 9.02
N LYS A 149 14.91 -18.82 9.21
CA LYS A 149 14.59 -20.23 9.28
C LYS A 149 14.78 -20.73 10.71
N THR A 150 13.79 -21.40 11.26
CA THR A 150 13.88 -22.00 12.59
C THR A 150 14.56 -23.38 12.55
N GLU A 151 15.01 -23.88 13.69
CA GLU A 151 15.56 -25.23 13.81
C GLU A 151 14.57 -26.32 13.37
N SER A 152 13.27 -26.08 13.45
CA SER A 152 12.21 -26.97 13.00
C SER A 152 11.87 -26.86 11.50
N ASP A 153 12.73 -26.26 10.67
CA ASP A 153 12.56 -26.08 9.23
C ASP A 153 11.32 -25.23 8.88
N THR A 154 10.92 -24.34 9.79
CA THR A 154 9.81 -23.37 9.61
C THR A 154 10.38 -22.02 9.21
N TYR A 155 9.73 -21.35 8.27
CA TYR A 155 10.13 -20.02 7.82
C TYR A 155 9.28 -18.94 8.49
N LEU A 156 9.96 -17.96 9.05
CA LEU A 156 9.37 -16.78 9.70
C LEU A 156 9.96 -15.52 9.09
N ILE A 157 9.15 -14.47 9.01
CA ILE A 157 9.63 -13.12 8.70
C ILE A 157 9.54 -12.30 9.98
N GLU A 158 10.69 -11.81 10.44
CA GLU A 158 10.79 -10.79 11.47
C GLU A 158 10.57 -9.43 10.83
N SER A 159 9.44 -8.76 11.16
CA SER A 159 9.11 -7.46 10.57
C SER A 159 10.10 -6.39 11.01
N ASP A 160 10.53 -5.54 10.09
CA ASP A 160 11.41 -4.39 10.37
C ASP A 160 10.70 -3.33 11.21
N ARG A 161 9.40 -3.17 11.01
CA ARG A 161 8.58 -2.33 11.88
C ARG A 161 8.43 -2.99 13.25
N LYS A 162 9.23 -2.57 14.21
CA LYS A 162 9.14 -3.00 15.62
C LYS A 162 7.74 -2.82 16.22
N SER A 163 6.92 -2.00 15.61
CA SER A 163 5.51 -1.79 15.94
C SER A 163 4.58 -2.95 15.60
N ALA A 164 4.98 -3.90 14.75
CA ALA A 164 4.14 -5.07 14.45
C ALA A 164 4.09 -6.04 15.64
N ASN A 165 5.18 -6.16 16.42
CA ASN A 165 5.33 -7.08 17.56
C ASN A 165 4.86 -8.53 17.30
N VAL A 166 4.88 -8.95 16.03
CA VAL A 166 4.41 -10.26 15.57
C VAL A 166 5.30 -10.69 14.42
N ASP A 167 5.84 -11.91 14.51
CA ASP A 167 6.50 -12.55 13.38
C ASP A 167 5.46 -13.15 12.44
N PHE A 168 5.81 -13.27 11.17
CA PHE A 168 4.92 -13.78 10.15
C PHE A 168 5.41 -15.17 9.70
N TYR A 169 4.52 -16.14 9.66
CA TYR A 169 4.79 -17.45 9.13
C TYR A 169 4.70 -17.47 7.60
N VAL A 170 5.67 -18.12 6.95
CA VAL A 170 5.69 -18.29 5.49
C VAL A 170 5.74 -19.78 5.14
N LYS A 171 4.88 -20.20 4.23
CA LYS A 171 4.95 -21.55 3.67
C LYS A 171 6.11 -21.67 2.68
N LYS A 172 6.66 -22.86 2.50
CA LYS A 172 7.75 -23.12 1.53
C LYS A 172 7.37 -22.72 0.10
N GLU A 173 6.12 -22.89 -0.28
CA GLU A 173 5.56 -22.53 -1.60
C GLU A 173 5.46 -21.02 -1.81
N ASP A 174 5.39 -20.23 -0.72
CA ASP A 174 5.21 -18.78 -0.72
C ASP A 174 6.53 -18.00 -0.54
N LEU A 175 7.68 -18.70 -0.52
CA LEU A 175 9.01 -18.11 -0.32
C LEU A 175 9.50 -17.26 -1.50
N ASN A 176 8.93 -17.43 -2.69
CA ASN A 176 9.34 -16.72 -3.90
C ASN A 176 10.88 -16.72 -4.13
N GLY A 177 11.53 -17.84 -3.85
CA GLY A 177 12.98 -18.01 -3.99
C GLY A 177 13.85 -17.29 -2.95
N ALA A 178 13.24 -16.67 -1.92
CA ALA A 178 13.98 -16.00 -0.87
C ALA A 178 14.76 -16.99 0.01
N GLN A 179 15.92 -16.55 0.48
CA GLN A 179 16.82 -17.32 1.32
C GLN A 179 16.87 -16.75 2.74
N GLU A 180 17.29 -17.58 3.69
CA GLU A 180 17.50 -17.16 5.07
C GLU A 180 18.46 -15.98 5.16
N GLY A 181 18.10 -14.97 5.96
CA GLY A 181 18.89 -13.75 6.16
C GLY A 181 18.66 -12.68 5.09
N GLU A 182 17.77 -12.90 4.13
CA GLU A 182 17.40 -11.87 3.17
C GLU A 182 16.29 -10.96 3.70
N LYS A 183 16.36 -9.70 3.33
CA LYS A 183 15.28 -8.73 3.40
C LYS A 183 14.28 -9.01 2.29
N VAL A 184 13.00 -8.96 2.62
CA VAL A 184 11.90 -9.26 1.70
C VAL A 184 10.75 -8.29 1.89
N THR A 185 10.01 -8.04 0.81
CA THR A 185 8.65 -7.51 0.91
C THR A 185 7.68 -8.66 0.93
N PHE A 186 6.61 -8.53 1.68
CA PHE A 186 5.58 -9.58 1.82
C PHE A 186 4.21 -8.98 2.09
N ASN A 187 3.16 -9.69 1.69
CA ASN A 187 1.79 -9.37 2.06
C ASN A 187 1.27 -10.30 3.16
N LEU A 188 0.24 -9.85 3.86
CA LEU A 188 -0.51 -10.66 4.81
C LEU A 188 -1.59 -11.45 4.06
N GLU A 189 -1.44 -12.78 4.01
CA GLU A 189 -2.40 -13.68 3.36
C GLU A 189 -3.58 -14.03 4.29
N ASN A 190 -3.28 -14.42 5.54
CA ASN A 190 -4.29 -14.85 6.47
C ASN A 190 -3.85 -14.66 7.93
N TRP A 191 -4.78 -14.18 8.76
CA TRP A 191 -4.59 -14.11 10.21
C TRP A 191 -5.93 -14.28 10.92
N VAL A 192 -6.19 -15.45 11.47
CA VAL A 192 -7.50 -15.80 12.04
C VAL A 192 -7.57 -15.52 13.54
N HIS A 193 -6.49 -15.76 14.28
CA HIS A 193 -6.43 -15.64 15.73
C HIS A 193 -5.13 -15.00 16.16
N ARG A 194 -5.17 -14.10 17.15
CA ARG A 194 -3.98 -13.46 17.68
C ARG A 194 -2.94 -14.40 18.27
N GLN A 195 -3.36 -15.57 18.77
CA GLN A 195 -2.43 -16.59 19.28
C GLN A 195 -1.71 -17.38 18.19
N ALA A 196 -2.20 -17.33 16.95
CA ALA A 196 -1.53 -17.90 15.80
C ALA A 196 -0.70 -16.83 15.10
N LEU A 197 0.43 -17.25 14.51
CA LEU A 197 1.21 -16.35 13.65
C LEU A 197 0.42 -16.00 12.39
N PRO A 198 0.43 -14.73 11.96
CA PRO A 198 -0.11 -14.34 10.67
C PRO A 198 0.66 -15.05 9.55
N GLN A 199 -0.07 -15.51 8.54
CA GLN A 199 0.52 -16.12 7.36
C GLN A 199 0.85 -15.03 6.35
N ALA A 200 2.08 -15.05 5.85
CA ALA A 200 2.57 -14.14 4.82
C ALA A 200 2.96 -14.87 3.55
N LYS A 201 2.98 -14.12 2.45
CA LYS A 201 3.53 -14.51 1.16
C LYS A 201 4.57 -13.50 0.72
N ILE A 202 5.75 -13.94 0.33
CA ILE A 202 6.83 -13.08 -0.13
C ILE A 202 6.52 -12.58 -1.54
N LEU A 203 6.60 -11.25 -1.72
CA LEU A 203 6.37 -10.57 -2.99
C LEU A 203 7.68 -10.37 -3.75
N SER A 204 8.72 -9.84 -3.07
CA SER A 204 10.03 -9.63 -3.70
C SER A 204 11.16 -9.79 -2.69
N ARG A 205 12.37 -9.99 -3.21
CA ARG A 205 13.61 -10.07 -2.46
C ARG A 205 14.32 -8.72 -2.57
N LEU A 206 14.74 -8.16 -1.44
CA LEU A 206 15.46 -6.89 -1.37
C LEU A 206 16.97 -7.08 -1.21
N GLY A 207 17.41 -8.34 -1.00
CA GLY A 207 18.81 -8.69 -0.83
C GLY A 207 19.19 -9.08 0.60
N LYS A 208 20.47 -9.32 0.83
CA LYS A 208 20.99 -9.79 2.14
C LYS A 208 20.84 -8.70 3.20
N SER A 209 20.23 -9.06 4.33
CA SER A 209 20.08 -8.15 5.47
C SER A 209 21.43 -7.60 5.94
N GLY A 210 21.48 -6.31 6.24
CA GLY A 210 22.68 -5.59 6.66
C GLY A 210 23.53 -5.01 5.54
N THR A 211 23.21 -5.25 4.27
CA THR A 211 23.81 -4.52 3.15
C THR A 211 23.15 -3.16 2.97
N ASN A 212 23.89 -2.18 2.47
CA ASN A 212 23.36 -0.83 2.22
C ASN A 212 22.19 -0.89 1.22
N ASP A 213 22.31 -1.66 0.14
CA ASP A 213 21.26 -1.82 -0.86
C ASP A 213 19.97 -2.37 -0.26
N ALA A 214 20.05 -3.49 0.49
CA ALA A 214 18.86 -4.07 1.10
C ALA A 214 18.21 -3.13 2.13
N ASN A 215 19.00 -2.38 2.88
CA ASN A 215 18.49 -1.39 3.84
C ASN A 215 17.79 -0.23 3.12
N MET A 216 18.39 0.28 2.03
CA MET A 216 17.83 1.37 1.24
C MET A 216 16.52 0.94 0.56
N LEU A 217 16.51 -0.23 -0.10
CA LEU A 217 15.30 -0.79 -0.71
C LEU A 217 14.20 -1.06 0.33
N SER A 218 14.58 -1.44 1.56
CA SER A 218 13.64 -1.61 2.66
C SER A 218 12.99 -0.28 3.07
N ILE A 219 13.77 0.79 3.19
CA ILE A 219 13.27 2.14 3.53
C ILE A 219 12.31 2.63 2.43
N LEU A 220 12.68 2.44 1.16
CA LEU A 220 11.83 2.79 0.02
C LEU A 220 10.50 2.03 0.09
N ALA A 221 10.57 0.72 0.19
CA ALA A 221 9.38 -0.14 0.27
C ALA A 221 8.49 0.25 1.46
N GLU A 222 9.05 0.48 2.66
CA GLU A 222 8.28 0.93 3.84
C GLU A 222 7.52 2.24 3.64
N ASN A 223 8.01 3.09 2.75
CA ASN A 223 7.37 4.36 2.38
C ASN A 223 6.49 4.25 1.12
N GLY A 224 6.24 3.03 0.64
CA GLY A 224 5.40 2.79 -0.53
C GLY A 224 6.08 3.12 -1.86
N LEU A 225 7.40 3.33 -1.84
CA LEU A 225 8.18 3.63 -3.03
C LEU A 225 8.72 2.32 -3.63
N ILE A 226 8.41 2.09 -4.90
CA ILE A 226 8.90 0.94 -5.67
C ILE A 226 9.95 1.46 -6.64
N ALA A 227 11.17 0.91 -6.56
CA ALA A 227 12.28 1.34 -7.42
C ALA A 227 12.03 0.97 -8.90
N ASP A 228 11.60 -0.27 -9.13
CA ASP A 228 11.38 -0.79 -10.48
C ASP A 228 10.08 -0.25 -11.09
N PHE A 229 10.07 -0.07 -12.40
CA PHE A 229 8.86 0.24 -13.15
C PHE A 229 8.13 -1.04 -13.57
N PRO A 230 6.79 -0.99 -13.73
CA PRO A 230 6.04 -2.07 -14.36
C PRO A 230 6.55 -2.35 -15.78
N SER A 231 6.54 -3.61 -16.20
CA SER A 231 7.06 -4.01 -17.52
C SER A 231 6.36 -3.33 -18.71
N GLN A 232 5.08 -2.96 -18.55
CA GLN A 232 4.32 -2.22 -19.57
C GLN A 232 4.87 -0.79 -19.72
N VAL A 233 5.22 -0.14 -18.62
CA VAL A 233 5.81 1.21 -18.60
C VAL A 233 7.18 1.22 -19.23
N GLU A 234 8.03 0.23 -18.89
CA GLU A 234 9.35 0.05 -19.52
C GLU A 234 9.21 -0.20 -21.02
N ALA A 235 8.29 -1.06 -21.43
CA ALA A 235 8.06 -1.36 -22.84
C ALA A 235 7.58 -0.12 -23.63
N GLU A 236 6.72 0.72 -23.03
CA GLU A 236 6.28 1.97 -23.64
C GLU A 236 7.44 2.97 -23.76
N ALA A 237 8.23 3.13 -22.71
CA ALA A 237 9.43 3.98 -22.74
C ALA A 237 10.43 3.53 -23.83
N ASP A 238 10.67 2.21 -23.92
CA ASP A 238 11.58 1.63 -24.92
C ASP A 238 11.10 1.85 -26.36
N ALA A 239 9.80 1.90 -26.57
CA ALA A 239 9.22 2.13 -27.89
C ALA A 239 9.38 3.58 -28.40
N ILE A 240 9.65 4.56 -27.52
CA ILE A 240 9.84 5.96 -27.91
C ILE A 240 11.20 6.09 -28.61
N PRO A 241 11.27 6.62 -29.86
CA PRO A 241 12.52 6.81 -30.55
C PRO A 241 13.36 7.92 -29.90
N LEU A 242 14.68 7.74 -29.86
CA LEU A 242 15.62 8.76 -29.36
C LEU A 242 15.79 9.96 -30.32
N THR A 243 15.25 9.86 -31.53
CA THR A 243 15.37 10.92 -32.56
C THR A 243 14.04 11.63 -32.72
N ILE A 244 14.07 12.96 -32.72
CA ILE A 244 12.91 13.80 -33.01
C ILE A 244 12.74 13.87 -34.53
N GLU A 245 11.52 13.63 -35.02
CA GLU A 245 11.18 13.70 -36.43
C GLU A 245 11.37 15.14 -36.99
N GLN A 246 11.83 15.25 -38.24
CA GLN A 246 12.05 16.56 -38.87
C GLN A 246 10.77 17.42 -38.91
N SER A 247 9.62 16.77 -39.09
CA SER A 247 8.31 17.45 -39.10
C SER A 247 7.99 18.16 -37.74
N VAL A 248 8.48 17.63 -36.63
CA VAL A 248 8.38 18.24 -35.30
C VAL A 248 9.37 19.38 -35.14
N ILE A 249 10.61 19.21 -35.60
CA ILE A 249 11.65 20.22 -35.56
C ILE A 249 11.23 21.46 -36.35
N ASP A 250 10.64 21.27 -37.54
CA ASP A 250 10.20 22.34 -38.43
C ASP A 250 9.06 23.20 -37.84
N GLN A 251 8.37 22.70 -36.83
CA GLN A 251 7.30 23.42 -36.12
C GLN A 251 7.78 24.17 -34.87
N ARG A 252 9.07 24.03 -34.53
CA ARG A 252 9.66 24.60 -33.30
C ARG A 252 10.64 25.72 -33.62
N ILE A 253 10.89 26.58 -32.65
CA ILE A 253 11.91 27.62 -32.76
C ILE A 253 13.30 26.99 -32.51
N ASP A 254 14.23 27.18 -33.46
CA ASP A 254 15.55 26.62 -33.36
C ASP A 254 16.49 27.51 -32.52
N PHE A 255 16.86 27.02 -31.34
CA PHE A 255 17.80 27.64 -30.41
C PHE A 255 19.23 27.06 -30.49
N ARG A 256 19.53 26.12 -31.40
CA ARG A 256 20.85 25.46 -31.51
C ARG A 256 22.01 26.43 -31.77
N ASN A 257 21.74 27.63 -32.26
CA ASN A 257 22.72 28.67 -32.50
C ASN A 257 22.75 29.75 -31.39
N LYS A 258 21.94 29.62 -30.35
CA LYS A 258 21.97 30.50 -29.19
C LYS A 258 22.76 29.88 -28.05
N THR A 259 23.33 30.72 -27.19
CA THR A 259 23.93 30.26 -25.94
C THR A 259 22.84 29.90 -24.98
N VAL A 260 22.68 28.61 -24.73
CA VAL A 260 21.77 28.03 -23.74
C VAL A 260 22.61 27.26 -22.73
N PHE A 261 22.34 27.40 -21.46
CA PHE A 261 23.10 26.78 -20.39
C PHE A 261 22.20 26.36 -19.22
N THR A 262 22.61 25.32 -18.50
CA THR A 262 21.98 24.85 -17.25
C THR A 262 22.84 25.23 -16.06
N ILE A 263 22.26 25.25 -14.84
CA ILE A 263 22.97 25.53 -13.59
C ILE A 263 22.62 24.42 -12.59
N ASP A 264 23.23 23.27 -12.73
CA ASP A 264 22.98 22.07 -11.98
C ASP A 264 24.24 21.57 -11.27
N PRO A 265 24.10 20.65 -10.28
CA PRO A 265 25.24 19.92 -9.74
C PRO A 265 26.00 19.18 -10.84
N VAL A 266 27.32 19.01 -10.65
CA VAL A 266 28.22 18.44 -11.66
C VAL A 266 27.89 16.98 -12.01
N ASP A 267 27.19 16.28 -11.14
CA ASP A 267 26.74 14.90 -11.25
C ASP A 267 25.26 14.74 -11.63
N ALA A 268 24.57 15.85 -11.91
CA ALA A 268 23.20 15.81 -12.42
C ALA A 268 23.14 15.14 -13.80
N LYS A 269 22.07 14.41 -14.07
CA LYS A 269 21.78 13.73 -15.34
C LYS A 269 20.43 14.12 -15.93
N ASP A 270 19.58 14.69 -15.14
CA ASP A 270 18.23 15.10 -15.43
C ASP A 270 18.15 16.64 -15.43
N PHE A 271 18.47 17.24 -16.56
CA PHE A 271 18.43 18.70 -16.71
C PHE A 271 17.02 19.14 -17.10
N ASP A 272 16.23 19.54 -16.12
CA ASP A 272 14.81 19.87 -16.31
C ASP A 272 14.65 21.28 -16.92
N ASP A 273 15.58 22.21 -16.66
CA ASP A 273 15.52 23.59 -17.12
C ASP A 273 16.87 24.13 -17.62
N ALA A 274 16.77 25.08 -18.54
CA ALA A 274 17.92 25.79 -19.04
C ALA A 274 17.59 27.29 -19.24
N LEU A 275 18.64 28.10 -19.33
CA LEU A 275 18.52 29.53 -19.47
C LEU A 275 19.22 29.99 -20.77
N SER A 276 18.69 31.04 -21.39
CA SER A 276 19.38 31.81 -22.42
C SER A 276 19.32 33.31 -22.12
N ILE A 277 20.32 34.07 -22.53
CA ILE A 277 20.37 35.51 -22.35
C ILE A 277 20.81 36.16 -23.64
N ASP A 278 19.98 37.06 -24.16
CA ASP A 278 20.29 37.92 -25.30
C ASP A 278 20.27 39.39 -24.87
N VAL A 279 21.29 40.14 -25.22
CA VAL A 279 21.35 41.59 -24.92
C VAL A 279 21.28 42.32 -26.28
N PHE A 280 20.27 43.14 -26.46
CA PHE A 280 20.02 43.92 -27.67
C PHE A 280 20.68 45.30 -27.59
N ASP A 281 20.99 45.87 -28.75
CA ASP A 281 21.62 47.20 -28.89
C ASP A 281 20.80 48.33 -28.28
N ASN A 282 19.48 48.18 -28.16
CA ASN A 282 18.58 49.14 -27.52
C ASN A 282 18.60 49.09 -25.98
N GLY A 283 19.48 48.26 -25.39
CA GLY A 283 19.61 48.08 -23.93
C GLY A 283 18.59 47.12 -23.29
N ILE A 284 17.75 46.47 -24.13
CA ILE A 284 16.86 45.40 -23.64
C ILE A 284 17.63 44.10 -23.46
N THR A 285 17.40 43.43 -22.37
CA THR A 285 17.88 42.08 -22.10
C THR A 285 16.71 41.13 -22.14
N GLU A 286 16.76 40.11 -23.00
CA GLU A 286 15.82 39.02 -23.07
C GLU A 286 16.42 37.81 -22.31
N VAL A 287 15.64 37.27 -21.36
CA VAL A 287 15.99 36.03 -20.64
C VAL A 287 15.02 34.96 -21.05
N GLY A 288 15.53 33.89 -21.66
CA GLY A 288 14.77 32.69 -21.99
C GLY A 288 14.85 31.70 -20.85
N ILE A 289 13.71 31.12 -20.48
CA ILE A 289 13.59 30.00 -19.54
C ILE A 289 13.05 28.84 -20.34
N HIS A 290 13.84 27.79 -20.45
CA HIS A 290 13.54 26.62 -21.28
C HIS A 290 13.28 25.44 -20.38
N ILE A 291 12.12 24.78 -20.54
CA ILE A 291 11.73 23.59 -19.77
C ILE A 291 11.56 22.42 -20.75
N ALA A 292 11.99 21.26 -20.33
CA ALA A 292 11.82 20.02 -21.09
C ALA A 292 10.34 19.78 -21.47
N ASP A 293 10.07 19.51 -22.76
CA ASP A 293 8.71 19.26 -23.27
C ASP A 293 8.30 17.79 -23.04
N VAL A 294 8.12 17.42 -21.78
CA VAL A 294 7.76 16.06 -21.36
C VAL A 294 6.46 15.59 -22.03
N GLY A 295 5.48 16.51 -22.22
CA GLY A 295 4.21 16.21 -22.85
C GLY A 295 4.28 15.82 -24.31
N HIS A 296 5.42 16.08 -24.99
CA HIS A 296 5.68 15.57 -26.33
C HIS A 296 5.88 14.04 -26.33
N PHE A 297 6.52 13.50 -25.30
CA PHE A 297 6.88 12.09 -25.20
C PHE A 297 5.86 11.28 -24.39
N VAL A 298 5.34 11.84 -23.30
CA VAL A 298 4.38 11.19 -22.41
C VAL A 298 2.96 11.60 -22.81
N GLN A 299 2.23 10.65 -23.37
CA GLN A 299 0.84 10.90 -23.82
C GLN A 299 -0.13 10.76 -22.67
N GLU A 300 -1.14 11.62 -22.65
CA GLU A 300 -2.21 11.58 -21.62
C GLU A 300 -2.91 10.22 -21.58
N ASN A 301 -3.09 9.68 -20.39
CA ASN A 301 -3.67 8.37 -20.09
C ASN A 301 -2.87 7.16 -20.62
N SER A 302 -1.60 7.33 -20.99
CA SER A 302 -0.69 6.23 -21.32
C SER A 302 -0.24 5.48 -20.05
N GLU A 303 0.45 4.36 -20.17
CA GLU A 303 1.03 3.64 -19.03
C GLU A 303 2.11 4.48 -18.34
N LEU A 304 2.91 5.24 -19.11
CA LEU A 304 3.88 6.22 -18.59
C LEU A 304 3.20 7.33 -17.78
N ASP A 305 2.13 7.93 -18.30
CA ASP A 305 1.39 9.00 -17.62
C ASP A 305 0.76 8.50 -16.32
N ASN A 306 0.09 7.34 -16.37
CA ASN A 306 -0.54 6.73 -15.21
C ASN A 306 0.49 6.41 -14.10
N GLU A 307 1.65 5.85 -14.46
CA GLU A 307 2.70 5.54 -13.49
C GLU A 307 3.34 6.82 -12.92
N ALA A 308 3.61 7.82 -13.77
CA ALA A 308 4.13 9.12 -13.33
C ALA A 308 3.16 9.81 -12.37
N PHE A 309 1.86 9.75 -12.63
CA PHE A 309 0.82 10.26 -11.72
C PHE A 309 0.82 9.55 -10.37
N LEU A 310 1.00 8.23 -10.36
CA LEU A 310 1.08 7.44 -9.12
C LEU A 310 2.34 7.75 -8.31
N ARG A 311 3.50 7.92 -8.98
CA ARG A 311 4.77 8.29 -8.32
C ARG A 311 4.79 9.72 -7.83
N ALA A 312 4.12 10.62 -8.52
CA ALA A 312 3.97 12.04 -8.24
C ALA A 312 5.23 12.89 -8.32
N ASN A 313 6.41 12.35 -8.00
CA ASN A 313 7.71 13.03 -8.08
C ASN A 313 8.87 12.03 -8.18
N SER A 314 10.05 12.50 -8.51
CA SER A 314 11.32 11.77 -8.31
C SER A 314 11.77 11.89 -6.85
N VAL A 315 12.35 10.82 -6.30
CA VAL A 315 12.87 10.78 -4.93
C VAL A 315 14.38 10.64 -4.95
N TYR A 316 15.06 11.67 -4.44
CA TYR A 316 16.52 11.72 -4.40
C TYR A 316 17.02 11.17 -3.07
N LEU A 317 17.80 10.10 -3.11
CA LEU A 317 18.47 9.51 -1.98
C LEU A 317 19.97 9.86 -1.99
N VAL A 318 20.67 9.49 -0.94
CA VAL A 318 22.12 9.82 -0.83
C VAL A 318 22.96 9.18 -1.92
N ASP A 319 22.57 8.00 -2.41
CA ASP A 319 23.33 7.15 -3.34
C ASP A 319 22.63 6.85 -4.66
N ARG A 320 21.34 7.21 -4.78
CA ARG A 320 20.53 6.93 -5.97
C ARG A 320 19.31 7.82 -6.07
N VAL A 321 18.74 7.86 -7.27
CA VAL A 321 17.43 8.50 -7.54
C VAL A 321 16.41 7.41 -7.85
N ILE A 322 15.20 7.56 -7.35
CA ILE A 322 14.03 6.81 -7.78
C ILE A 322 13.22 7.77 -8.66
N PRO A 323 13.33 7.66 -9.97
CA PRO A 323 12.78 8.67 -10.87
C PRO A 323 11.26 8.50 -11.04
N MET A 324 10.59 9.60 -11.34
CA MET A 324 9.15 9.61 -11.67
C MET A 324 8.87 8.96 -13.02
N LEU A 325 9.79 9.09 -13.97
CA LEU A 325 9.76 8.49 -15.30
C LEU A 325 10.98 7.58 -15.51
N PRO A 326 10.90 6.55 -16.37
CA PRO A 326 12.06 5.72 -16.73
C PRO A 326 13.27 6.54 -17.16
N GLU A 327 14.49 6.07 -16.86
CA GLU A 327 15.73 6.82 -17.09
C GLU A 327 15.91 7.26 -18.55
N LYS A 328 15.41 6.49 -19.52
CA LYS A 328 15.42 6.87 -20.94
C LYS A 328 14.67 8.19 -21.20
N LEU A 329 13.63 8.48 -20.40
CA LEU A 329 12.95 9.78 -20.51
C LEU A 329 13.64 10.82 -19.62
N SER A 330 13.84 10.53 -18.35
CA SER A 330 14.34 11.52 -17.39
C SER A 330 15.77 11.97 -17.68
N ASN A 331 16.66 11.07 -18.16
CA ASN A 331 18.07 11.37 -18.35
C ASN A 331 18.46 11.64 -19.82
N GLU A 332 17.56 11.36 -20.79
CA GLU A 332 17.86 11.49 -22.24
C GLU A 332 16.80 12.32 -22.96
N LEU A 333 15.56 11.81 -23.12
CA LEU A 333 14.55 12.45 -23.98
C LEU A 333 13.96 13.73 -23.38
N CYS A 334 13.84 13.81 -22.07
CA CYS A 334 13.31 14.96 -21.34
C CYS A 334 14.41 15.75 -20.60
N SER A 335 15.67 15.44 -20.83
CA SER A 335 16.82 16.19 -20.32
C SER A 335 17.32 17.19 -21.38
N LEU A 336 17.57 18.44 -20.99
CA LEU A 336 18.02 19.54 -21.86
C LEU A 336 19.52 19.52 -22.10
#